data_4bf96b1fb503311fae1ff04a8caecb35
#
_entry.id   4bf96b1fb503311fae1ff04a8caecb35
#
_cell.length_a   1.000
_cell.length_b   1.000
_cell.length_c   1.000
_cell.angle_alpha   90.00
_cell.angle_beta   90.00
_cell.angle_gamma   90.00
#
_symmetry.space_group_name_H-M   'P 1'
#
loop_
_entity.id
_entity.type
_entity.pdbx_description
1 polymer ?
#
loop_
_entity_poly.entity_id
_entity_poly.type
_entity_poly.pdbx_seq_one_letter_code
_entity_poly.pdbx_strand_id
1 'polypeptide(L)'
;MGRGGRWAVALAAAIVWVGGASCSRNREQSQPFYLRSEVGSQGPEFAKALYQTVSTRMVPGNRLRWANNGAVFDVMEEELSRARSSINIVLFIWRPGQASERILSVVTERARAGVACRVLVDPLGSGPFEKDIKPRLEEAGCQVHIFRPLPADENLARNHRKIIVVDGRVAITGGLAIQDEWLGEARNEKEWRDTNARVEGPVVAQLQQAFAENWQESTGELLPSSDFPALGNSEPSLDEVRDGWGGFVASTASPELTRAERLTQLMVRAARKRLWIAQSYFTPNEPLIALLVEQARAGVDVRVLAPGDKNDHKSITLLQRATYSTLLAAGVRIWEYQPSMMHAKTMLVDDRLVLVGSINYDALSFNLLEEGSLVLEDQEAARGMEAFFLEDLKHAKEVKAR
;
A
#
# COMPACT_ATOMS: atom_id res chain seq x y z
N MET A 1 -23.61 17.04 -13.80
CA MET A 1 -22.52 17.84 -13.24
C MET A 1 -22.56 17.63 -11.73
N GLY A 2 -21.70 16.76 -11.23
CA GLY A 2 -21.87 16.08 -9.97
C GLY A 2 -21.37 16.85 -8.74
N ARG A 3 -22.10 16.70 -7.65
CA ARG A 3 -21.77 17.19 -6.31
C ARG A 3 -20.61 16.43 -5.61
N GLY A 4 -19.99 15.45 -6.28
CA GLY A 4 -18.93 14.60 -5.69
C GLY A 4 -17.55 15.27 -5.53
N GLY A 5 -17.27 16.36 -6.26
CA GLY A 5 -15.98 17.03 -6.18
C GLY A 5 -15.77 17.95 -4.98
N ARG A 6 -16.83 18.27 -4.22
CA ARG A 6 -16.74 19.25 -3.12
C ARG A 6 -16.29 18.63 -1.79
N TRP A 7 -16.43 17.34 -1.60
CA TRP A 7 -16.05 16.66 -0.35
C TRP A 7 -14.55 16.33 -0.26
N ALA A 8 -13.91 16.02 -1.39
CA ALA A 8 -12.45 15.80 -1.42
C ALA A 8 -11.69 17.11 -1.14
N VAL A 9 -12.22 18.25 -1.58
CA VAL A 9 -11.64 19.57 -1.29
C VAL A 9 -11.83 19.95 0.18
N ALA A 10 -12.93 19.53 0.82
CA ALA A 10 -13.15 19.77 2.24
C ALA A 10 -12.19 18.99 3.15
N LEU A 11 -11.79 17.76 2.76
CA LEU A 11 -10.82 16.98 3.54
C LEU A 11 -9.41 17.58 3.45
N ALA A 12 -8.98 18.03 2.26
CA ALA A 12 -7.69 18.70 2.08
C ALA A 12 -7.65 20.05 2.84
N ALA A 13 -8.75 20.79 2.90
CA ALA A 13 -8.85 22.03 3.66
C ALA A 13 -8.95 21.81 5.17
N ALA A 14 -9.64 20.75 5.62
CA ALA A 14 -9.71 20.39 7.05
C ALA A 14 -8.35 19.93 7.61
N ILE A 15 -7.52 19.27 6.79
CA ILE A 15 -6.19 18.79 7.20
C ILE A 15 -5.22 19.95 7.44
N VAL A 16 -5.33 21.05 6.70
CA VAL A 16 -4.54 22.27 6.95
C VAL A 16 -5.00 23.00 8.23
N TRP A 17 -6.26 22.82 8.68
CA TRP A 17 -6.81 23.51 9.84
C TRP A 17 -6.72 22.71 11.15
N VAL A 18 -6.66 21.39 11.11
CA VAL A 18 -6.50 20.56 12.30
C VAL A 18 -5.07 20.63 12.88
N GLY A 19 -4.10 21.14 12.10
CA GLY A 19 -2.76 21.47 12.62
C GLY A 19 -2.75 22.64 13.63
N GLY A 20 -3.84 23.38 13.80
CA GLY A 20 -3.90 24.59 14.63
C GLY A 20 -4.73 24.52 15.91
N ALA A 21 -5.51 23.48 16.15
CA ALA A 21 -6.43 23.45 17.28
C ALA A 21 -6.59 22.03 17.88
N SER A 22 -5.51 21.38 18.24
CA SER A 22 -5.56 20.15 19.03
C SER A 22 -4.71 20.33 20.28
N CYS A 23 -5.38 20.41 21.41
CA CYS A 23 -4.95 20.19 22.77
C CYS A 23 -3.48 20.53 23.08
N SER A 24 -3.26 21.75 23.52
CA SER A 24 -2.08 22.14 24.30
C SER A 24 -2.07 21.41 25.67
N ARG A 25 -1.76 20.12 25.67
CA ARG A 25 -1.12 19.47 26.80
C ARG A 25 0.37 19.42 26.45
N ASN A 26 1.18 19.97 27.34
CA ASN A 26 2.63 19.98 27.28
C ASN A 26 3.19 18.66 26.68
N ARG A 27 3.34 18.63 25.36
CA ARG A 27 4.27 17.73 24.70
C ARG A 27 5.60 18.46 24.76
N GLU A 28 6.52 18.02 25.57
CA GLU A 28 7.92 18.09 25.18
C GLU A 28 7.93 17.55 23.75
N GLN A 29 8.35 18.37 22.79
CA GLN A 29 8.38 17.97 21.38
C GLN A 29 9.30 16.75 21.30
N SER A 30 8.69 15.55 21.27
CA SER A 30 9.45 14.35 21.01
C SER A 30 10.11 14.57 19.64
N GLN A 31 11.44 14.47 19.61
CA GLN A 31 12.16 14.64 18.35
C GLN A 31 11.58 13.65 17.34
N PRO A 32 11.41 14.04 16.06
CA PRO A 32 10.93 13.16 15.04
C PRO A 32 11.76 11.87 15.01
N PHE A 33 11.10 10.73 14.81
CA PHE A 33 11.81 9.46 14.71
C PHE A 33 12.77 9.48 13.52
N TYR A 34 14.00 9.11 13.80
CA TYR A 34 15.05 9.01 12.80
C TYR A 34 15.86 7.74 13.05
N LEU A 35 15.80 6.79 12.14
CA LEU A 35 16.53 5.53 12.26
C LEU A 35 18.03 5.75 12.01
N ARG A 36 18.83 5.72 13.08
CA ARG A 36 20.26 6.01 13.03
C ARG A 36 21.13 4.78 12.77
N SER A 37 20.62 3.61 13.11
CA SER A 37 21.37 2.36 13.00
C SER A 37 21.66 2.01 11.55
N GLU A 38 22.84 1.45 11.31
CA GLU A 38 23.07 0.71 10.08
C GLU A 38 22.20 -0.54 10.05
N VAL A 39 21.72 -0.89 8.85
CA VAL A 39 20.81 -2.01 8.62
C VAL A 39 21.45 -2.93 7.59
N GLY A 40 21.40 -4.22 7.79
CA GLY A 40 21.77 -5.19 6.75
C GLY A 40 20.91 -5.00 5.49
N SER A 41 21.53 -5.10 4.32
CA SER A 41 20.83 -4.87 3.04
C SER A 41 19.98 -6.05 2.59
N GLN A 42 20.17 -7.23 3.17
CA GLN A 42 19.51 -8.49 2.80
C GLN A 42 19.75 -9.57 3.85
N GLY A 43 19.05 -10.69 3.68
CA GLY A 43 19.27 -11.90 4.46
C GLY A 43 18.91 -11.75 5.95
N PRO A 44 19.57 -12.54 6.81
CA PRO A 44 19.29 -12.57 8.25
C PRO A 44 19.38 -11.23 8.95
N GLU A 45 20.32 -10.38 8.56
CA GLU A 45 20.51 -9.07 9.17
C GLU A 45 19.33 -8.14 8.90
N PHE A 46 18.88 -8.10 7.63
CA PHE A 46 17.68 -7.32 7.27
C PHE A 46 16.42 -7.88 7.95
N ALA A 47 16.24 -9.20 7.95
CA ALA A 47 15.07 -9.84 8.54
C ALA A 47 14.97 -9.57 10.05
N LYS A 48 16.10 -9.62 10.77
CA LYS A 48 16.15 -9.26 12.19
C LYS A 48 15.86 -7.79 12.42
N ALA A 49 16.39 -6.91 11.57
CA ALA A 49 16.10 -5.47 11.64
C ALA A 49 14.61 -5.18 11.36
N LEU A 50 14.01 -5.85 10.37
CA LEU A 50 12.56 -5.76 10.09
C LEU A 50 11.75 -6.19 11.32
N TYR A 51 12.08 -7.35 11.91
CA TYR A 51 11.39 -7.83 13.09
C TYR A 51 11.50 -6.87 14.28
N GLN A 52 12.69 -6.33 14.55
CA GLN A 52 12.89 -5.34 15.63
C GLN A 52 12.11 -4.03 15.38
N THR A 53 12.04 -3.60 14.11
CA THR A 53 11.49 -2.29 13.76
C THR A 53 9.97 -2.28 13.70
N VAL A 54 9.35 -3.34 13.15
CA VAL A 54 7.91 -3.38 12.87
C VAL A 54 7.21 -4.67 13.34
N SER A 55 7.90 -5.50 14.10
CA SER A 55 7.38 -6.77 14.65
C SER A 55 6.84 -7.74 13.59
N THR A 56 7.34 -7.64 12.35
CA THR A 56 6.97 -8.52 11.24
C THR A 56 8.08 -9.52 11.00
N ARG A 57 7.71 -10.80 11.02
CA ARG A 57 8.63 -11.91 10.78
C ARG A 57 8.59 -12.30 9.30
N MET A 58 9.73 -12.36 8.66
CA MET A 58 9.83 -12.92 7.32
C MET A 58 9.65 -14.45 7.36
N VAL A 59 8.92 -14.97 6.39
CA VAL A 59 8.62 -16.40 6.23
C VAL A 59 9.02 -16.88 4.83
N PRO A 60 9.52 -18.13 4.67
CA PRO A 60 10.01 -18.66 3.39
C PRO A 60 8.88 -19.19 2.49
N GLY A 61 9.23 -19.49 1.24
CA GLY A 61 8.39 -20.25 0.33
C GLY A 61 7.29 -19.43 -0.34
N ASN A 62 7.45 -18.11 -0.42
CA ASN A 62 6.51 -17.26 -1.09
C ASN A 62 6.84 -17.13 -2.57
N ARG A 63 5.81 -17.01 -3.42
CA ARG A 63 5.92 -16.71 -4.84
C ARG A 63 5.09 -15.49 -5.18
N LEU A 64 5.68 -14.59 -5.93
CA LEU A 64 5.06 -13.35 -6.33
C LEU A 64 4.85 -13.29 -7.84
N ARG A 65 3.67 -12.81 -8.27
CA ARG A 65 3.37 -12.41 -9.64
C ARG A 65 2.95 -10.95 -9.63
N TRP A 66 3.64 -10.13 -10.40
CA TRP A 66 3.29 -8.73 -10.54
C TRP A 66 2.02 -8.57 -11.37
N ALA A 67 1.22 -7.55 -11.02
CA ALA A 67 0.03 -7.15 -11.76
C ALA A 67 0.01 -5.61 -11.87
N ASN A 68 0.50 -5.10 -12.99
CA ASN A 68 0.53 -3.67 -13.25
C ASN A 68 -0.77 -3.19 -13.89
N ASN A 69 -1.19 -1.98 -13.54
CA ASN A 69 -2.32 -1.30 -14.18
C ASN A 69 -3.58 -2.20 -14.20
N GLY A 70 -4.32 -2.20 -15.31
CA GLY A 70 -5.53 -2.99 -15.50
C GLY A 70 -5.36 -4.51 -15.39
N ALA A 71 -4.15 -5.04 -15.56
CA ALA A 71 -3.89 -6.47 -15.39
C ALA A 71 -4.21 -6.98 -13.97
N VAL A 72 -4.31 -6.09 -12.97
CA VAL A 72 -4.75 -6.48 -11.63
C VAL A 72 -6.18 -7.05 -11.63
N PHE A 73 -7.07 -6.57 -12.51
CA PHE A 73 -8.44 -7.08 -12.61
C PHE A 73 -8.48 -8.48 -13.20
N ASP A 74 -7.64 -8.79 -14.18
CA ASP A 74 -7.53 -10.14 -14.74
C ASP A 74 -7.05 -11.12 -13.66
N VAL A 75 -6.07 -10.69 -12.85
CA VAL A 75 -5.58 -11.48 -11.71
C VAL A 75 -6.66 -11.65 -10.63
N MET A 76 -7.41 -10.60 -10.32
CA MET A 76 -8.53 -10.69 -9.38
C MET A 76 -9.61 -11.67 -9.89
N GLU A 77 -10.06 -11.54 -11.13
CA GLU A 77 -11.05 -12.45 -11.73
C GLU A 77 -10.55 -13.90 -11.73
N GLU A 78 -9.30 -14.12 -12.10
CA GLU A 78 -8.67 -15.44 -12.10
C GLU A 78 -8.72 -16.09 -10.71
N GLU A 79 -8.28 -15.39 -9.68
CA GLU A 79 -8.20 -15.98 -8.33
C GLU A 79 -9.58 -16.06 -7.66
N LEU A 80 -10.41 -15.03 -7.80
CA LEU A 80 -11.77 -15.02 -7.23
C LEU A 80 -12.65 -16.11 -7.85
N SER A 81 -12.58 -16.35 -9.18
CA SER A 81 -13.34 -17.41 -9.83
C SER A 81 -12.96 -18.81 -9.37
N ARG A 82 -11.75 -18.99 -8.86
CA ARG A 82 -11.22 -20.26 -8.33
C ARG A 82 -11.52 -20.48 -6.86
N ALA A 83 -12.10 -19.49 -6.18
CA ALA A 83 -12.40 -19.59 -4.76
C ALA A 83 -13.30 -20.79 -4.43
N ARG A 84 -12.95 -21.53 -3.39
CA ARG A 84 -13.66 -22.74 -2.95
C ARG A 84 -14.19 -22.64 -1.53
N SER A 85 -13.52 -21.93 -0.66
CA SER A 85 -13.85 -21.85 0.77
C SER A 85 -14.14 -20.42 1.22
N SER A 86 -13.28 -19.44 0.89
CA SER A 86 -13.45 -18.08 1.38
C SER A 86 -12.90 -17.01 0.44
N ILE A 87 -13.57 -15.86 0.44
CA ILE A 87 -13.14 -14.60 -0.17
C ILE A 87 -13.22 -13.52 0.91
N ASN A 88 -12.09 -12.91 1.23
CA ASN A 88 -11.98 -11.83 2.21
C ASN A 88 -11.39 -10.59 1.55
N ILE A 89 -12.14 -9.50 1.51
CA ILE A 89 -11.78 -8.25 0.80
C ILE A 89 -11.81 -7.09 1.77
N VAL A 90 -10.71 -6.35 1.91
CA VAL A 90 -10.68 -5.03 2.54
C VAL A 90 -10.09 -4.01 1.59
N LEU A 91 -10.83 -2.92 1.33
CA LEU A 91 -10.46 -1.88 0.38
C LEU A 91 -10.78 -0.49 0.91
N PHE A 92 -9.97 0.50 0.48
CA PHE A 92 -10.29 1.89 0.66
C PHE A 92 -11.30 2.39 -0.38
N ILE A 93 -11.16 1.96 -1.65
CA ILE A 93 -12.04 2.38 -2.75
C ILE A 93 -12.65 1.17 -3.43
N TRP A 94 -13.98 1.14 -3.44
CA TRP A 94 -14.79 0.33 -4.34
C TRP A 94 -15.97 1.18 -4.82
N ARG A 95 -15.97 1.55 -6.09
CA ARG A 95 -16.98 2.43 -6.69
C ARG A 95 -17.69 1.76 -7.86
N PRO A 96 -18.95 2.11 -8.14
CA PRO A 96 -19.65 1.64 -9.33
C PRO A 96 -18.92 2.01 -10.61
N GLY A 97 -18.94 1.12 -11.58
CA GLY A 97 -18.30 1.28 -12.89
C GLY A 97 -17.99 -0.08 -13.53
N GLN A 98 -17.29 -0.08 -14.66
CA GLN A 98 -16.93 -1.30 -15.39
C GLN A 98 -16.02 -2.22 -14.56
N ALA A 99 -15.03 -1.64 -13.87
CA ALA A 99 -14.16 -2.36 -12.95
C ALA A 99 -14.95 -3.08 -11.85
N SER A 100 -15.95 -2.36 -11.30
CA SER A 100 -16.83 -2.92 -10.27
C SER A 100 -17.69 -4.06 -10.80
N GLU A 101 -18.29 -3.93 -11.98
CA GLU A 101 -19.12 -4.97 -12.56
C GLU A 101 -18.34 -6.28 -12.81
N ARG A 102 -17.09 -6.18 -13.28
CA ARG A 102 -16.22 -7.34 -13.44
C ARG A 102 -16.07 -8.12 -12.13
N ILE A 103 -15.63 -7.44 -11.07
CA ILE A 103 -15.33 -8.08 -9.79
C ILE A 103 -16.62 -8.53 -9.07
N LEU A 104 -17.66 -7.69 -9.11
CA LEU A 104 -18.95 -8.00 -8.49
C LEU A 104 -19.58 -9.26 -9.08
N SER A 105 -19.50 -9.43 -10.41
CA SER A 105 -20.01 -10.63 -11.10
C SER A 105 -19.39 -11.90 -10.53
N VAL A 106 -18.06 -11.96 -10.44
CA VAL A 106 -17.32 -13.13 -9.96
C VAL A 106 -17.57 -13.37 -8.46
N VAL A 107 -17.51 -12.32 -7.65
CA VAL A 107 -17.71 -12.45 -6.19
C VAL A 107 -19.11 -12.95 -5.87
N THR A 108 -20.15 -12.38 -6.52
CA THR A 108 -21.55 -12.81 -6.30
C THR A 108 -21.81 -14.21 -6.80
N GLU A 109 -21.19 -14.63 -7.90
CA GLU A 109 -21.28 -16.02 -8.39
C GLU A 109 -20.72 -17.00 -7.36
N ARG A 110 -19.53 -16.71 -6.81
CA ARG A 110 -18.91 -17.59 -5.82
C ARG A 110 -19.66 -17.61 -4.48
N ALA A 111 -20.17 -16.47 -4.03
CA ALA A 111 -20.99 -16.39 -2.83
C ALA A 111 -22.26 -17.25 -2.96
N ARG A 112 -22.99 -17.13 -4.10
CA ARG A 112 -24.16 -18.00 -4.40
C ARG A 112 -23.80 -19.48 -4.50
N ALA A 113 -22.58 -19.82 -4.86
CA ALA A 113 -22.07 -21.19 -4.86
C ALA A 113 -21.66 -21.70 -3.46
N GLY A 114 -21.86 -20.91 -2.41
CA GLY A 114 -21.58 -21.27 -1.01
C GLY A 114 -20.19 -20.94 -0.50
N VAL A 115 -19.39 -20.16 -1.27
CA VAL A 115 -18.10 -19.64 -0.79
C VAL A 115 -18.37 -18.55 0.25
N ALA A 116 -17.72 -18.64 1.42
CA ALA A 116 -17.82 -17.62 2.45
C ALA A 116 -17.23 -16.29 1.93
N CYS A 117 -18.05 -15.26 1.84
CA CYS A 117 -17.68 -13.97 1.27
C CYS A 117 -17.79 -12.89 2.32
N ARG A 118 -16.68 -12.19 2.60
CA ARG A 118 -16.59 -11.07 3.55
C ARG A 118 -15.94 -9.86 2.90
N VAL A 119 -16.65 -8.75 2.95
CA VAL A 119 -16.22 -7.49 2.33
C VAL A 119 -16.26 -6.37 3.36
N LEU A 120 -15.15 -5.64 3.45
CA LEU A 120 -15.00 -4.48 4.31
C LEU A 120 -14.48 -3.30 3.48
N VAL A 121 -15.16 -2.17 3.50
CA VAL A 121 -14.74 -0.97 2.78
C VAL A 121 -14.72 0.26 3.68
N ASP A 122 -13.81 1.19 3.38
CA ASP A 122 -13.80 2.48 4.04
C ASP A 122 -14.82 3.43 3.40
N PRO A 123 -15.64 4.14 4.17
CA PRO A 123 -16.69 5.01 3.63
C PRO A 123 -16.16 6.23 2.90
N LEU A 124 -14.96 6.74 3.23
CA LEU A 124 -14.40 7.94 2.58
C LEU A 124 -14.03 7.69 1.12
N GLY A 125 -13.40 6.55 0.83
CA GLY A 125 -13.04 6.18 -0.54
C GLY A 125 -14.23 5.67 -1.36
N SER A 126 -15.22 5.05 -0.71
CA SER A 126 -16.25 4.21 -1.32
C SER A 126 -17.67 4.80 -1.23
N GLY A 127 -17.83 6.12 -1.26
CA GLY A 127 -19.11 6.81 -1.01
C GLY A 127 -20.38 6.19 -1.65
N PRO A 128 -20.42 5.81 -2.95
CA PRO A 128 -21.58 5.17 -3.57
C PRO A 128 -21.76 3.68 -3.23
N PHE A 129 -20.78 3.03 -2.59
CA PHE A 129 -20.76 1.59 -2.36
C PHE A 129 -22.00 1.08 -1.59
N GLU A 130 -22.37 1.77 -0.52
CA GLU A 130 -23.49 1.36 0.33
C GLU A 130 -24.82 1.27 -0.43
N LYS A 131 -25.03 2.18 -1.40
CA LYS A 131 -26.26 2.23 -2.17
C LYS A 131 -26.26 1.30 -3.37
N ASP A 132 -25.13 1.22 -4.08
CA ASP A 132 -25.11 0.68 -5.44
C ASP A 132 -24.47 -0.73 -5.51
N ILE A 133 -23.59 -1.08 -4.55
CA ILE A 133 -22.82 -2.34 -4.57
C ILE A 133 -23.18 -3.26 -3.41
N LYS A 134 -23.21 -2.73 -2.19
CA LYS A 134 -23.45 -3.52 -0.97
C LYS A 134 -24.72 -4.37 -1.06
N PRO A 135 -25.91 -3.88 -1.49
CA PRO A 135 -27.10 -4.70 -1.53
C PRO A 135 -26.97 -5.92 -2.45
N ARG A 136 -26.24 -5.79 -3.56
CA ARG A 136 -26.00 -6.88 -4.52
C ARG A 136 -25.09 -7.96 -3.96
N LEU A 137 -24.09 -7.58 -3.17
CA LEU A 137 -23.21 -8.51 -2.46
C LEU A 137 -23.97 -9.25 -1.36
N GLU A 138 -24.78 -8.55 -0.58
CA GLU A 138 -25.60 -9.13 0.49
C GLU A 138 -26.66 -10.08 -0.03
N GLU A 139 -27.35 -9.72 -1.13
CA GLU A 139 -28.31 -10.60 -1.83
C GLU A 139 -27.65 -11.90 -2.32
N ALA A 140 -26.38 -11.85 -2.68
CA ALA A 140 -25.61 -13.02 -3.07
C ALA A 140 -25.11 -13.87 -1.89
N GLY A 141 -25.26 -13.41 -0.64
CA GLY A 141 -24.84 -14.09 0.57
C GLY A 141 -23.51 -13.62 1.17
N CYS A 142 -22.94 -12.51 0.69
CA CYS A 142 -21.76 -11.91 1.32
C CYS A 142 -22.11 -11.20 2.62
N GLN A 143 -21.22 -11.27 3.61
CA GLN A 143 -21.21 -10.39 4.77
C GLN A 143 -20.48 -9.11 4.40
N VAL A 144 -21.15 -7.95 4.49
CA VAL A 144 -20.60 -6.67 4.04
C VAL A 144 -20.67 -5.62 5.14
N HIS A 145 -19.52 -5.07 5.51
CA HIS A 145 -19.42 -4.05 6.54
C HIS A 145 -18.71 -2.79 6.05
N ILE A 146 -19.06 -1.65 6.64
CA ILE A 146 -18.40 -0.37 6.46
C ILE A 146 -17.47 -0.15 7.63
N PHE A 147 -16.18 0.06 7.34
CA PHE A 147 -15.18 0.29 8.36
C PHE A 147 -15.33 1.69 8.96
N ARG A 148 -15.56 1.78 10.26
CA ARG A 148 -15.76 3.04 11.01
C ARG A 148 -16.73 3.96 10.26
N PRO A 149 -18.05 3.68 10.25
CA PRO A 149 -19.06 4.44 9.50
C PRO A 149 -19.03 5.93 9.82
N LEU A 150 -19.50 6.76 8.89
CA LEU A 150 -19.63 8.20 9.08
C LEU A 150 -21.06 8.57 9.59
N PRO A 151 -21.25 9.64 10.42
CA PRO A 151 -20.19 10.54 10.87
C PRO A 151 -19.19 9.82 11.78
N ALA A 152 -17.90 10.12 11.59
CA ALA A 152 -16.87 9.57 12.47
C ALA A 152 -17.03 10.25 13.84
N ASP A 153 -17.15 9.46 14.85
CA ASP A 153 -17.14 9.96 16.24
C ASP A 153 -15.76 10.59 16.54
N GLU A 154 -15.00 10.08 17.47
CA GLU A 154 -13.70 10.65 17.81
C GLU A 154 -12.53 10.09 17.00
N ASN A 155 -12.72 8.97 16.26
CA ASN A 155 -11.66 8.29 15.54
C ASN A 155 -11.61 8.67 14.05
N LEU A 156 -10.65 9.54 13.71
CA LEU A 156 -10.38 9.96 12.34
C LEU A 156 -9.51 8.98 11.54
N ALA A 157 -9.01 7.93 12.17
CA ALA A 157 -8.20 6.94 11.48
C ALA A 157 -9.04 6.15 10.47
N ARG A 158 -8.51 6.00 9.24
CA ARG A 158 -9.19 5.34 8.13
C ARG A 158 -8.42 4.11 7.68
N ASN A 159 -9.13 3.12 7.15
CA ASN A 159 -8.48 2.00 6.50
C ASN A 159 -7.98 2.41 5.11
N HIS A 160 -6.69 2.25 4.88
CA HIS A 160 -6.10 2.43 3.55
C HIS A 160 -5.43 1.15 3.04
N ARG A 161 -5.56 0.04 3.78
CA ARG A 161 -5.13 -1.29 3.35
C ARG A 161 -5.92 -1.71 2.11
N LYS A 162 -5.28 -2.42 1.20
CA LYS A 162 -5.87 -3.02 0.01
C LYS A 162 -5.45 -4.48 -0.02
N ILE A 163 -6.35 -5.34 0.45
CA ILE A 163 -6.07 -6.77 0.62
C ILE A 163 -7.26 -7.56 0.11
N ILE A 164 -6.99 -8.51 -0.78
CA ILE A 164 -7.93 -9.55 -1.19
C ILE A 164 -7.27 -10.87 -0.87
N VAL A 165 -7.90 -11.70 -0.04
CA VAL A 165 -7.42 -13.05 0.28
C VAL A 165 -8.44 -14.07 -0.20
N VAL A 166 -7.96 -15.07 -0.94
CA VAL A 166 -8.76 -16.16 -1.47
C VAL A 166 -8.31 -17.49 -0.86
N ASP A 167 -9.24 -18.19 -0.22
CA ASP A 167 -9.04 -19.50 0.40
C ASP A 167 -7.88 -19.57 1.43
N GLY A 168 -7.47 -18.43 2.01
CA GLY A 168 -6.28 -18.36 2.84
C GLY A 168 -4.97 -18.72 2.14
N ARG A 169 -4.99 -18.89 0.81
CA ARG A 169 -3.89 -19.44 0.01
C ARG A 169 -3.23 -18.43 -0.91
N VAL A 170 -3.99 -17.51 -1.45
CA VAL A 170 -3.52 -16.45 -2.35
C VAL A 170 -3.97 -15.11 -1.81
N ALA A 171 -3.10 -14.10 -1.92
CA ALA A 171 -3.47 -12.73 -1.63
C ALA A 171 -3.08 -11.79 -2.76
N ILE A 172 -3.85 -10.71 -2.92
CA ILE A 172 -3.58 -9.60 -3.84
C ILE A 172 -3.50 -8.33 -2.99
N THR A 173 -2.43 -7.56 -3.18
CA THR A 173 -2.19 -6.28 -2.49
C THR A 173 -1.39 -5.32 -3.36
N GLY A 174 -1.38 -4.05 -2.98
CA GLY A 174 -0.69 -2.98 -3.72
C GLY A 174 -1.39 -1.64 -3.56
N GLY A 175 -1.36 -0.80 -4.60
CA GLY A 175 -2.06 0.47 -4.62
C GLY A 175 -3.50 0.38 -5.13
N LEU A 176 -3.98 -0.79 -5.48
CA LEU A 176 -5.24 -1.07 -6.19
C LEU A 176 -6.49 -0.44 -5.57
N ALA A 177 -7.44 -0.12 -6.46
CA ALA A 177 -8.82 0.18 -6.12
C ALA A 177 -9.75 -0.50 -7.13
N ILE A 178 -11.00 -0.76 -6.75
CA ILE A 178 -12.02 -1.19 -7.70
C ILE A 178 -12.75 0.05 -8.20
N GLN A 179 -12.17 0.66 -9.23
CA GLN A 179 -12.64 1.88 -9.88
C GLN A 179 -12.09 1.94 -11.31
N ASP A 180 -12.81 2.60 -12.23
CA ASP A 180 -12.52 2.55 -13.67
C ASP A 180 -11.16 3.17 -14.05
N GLU A 181 -10.65 4.11 -13.26
CA GLU A 181 -9.33 4.70 -13.48
C GLU A 181 -8.17 3.68 -13.31
N TRP A 182 -8.40 2.55 -12.67
CA TRP A 182 -7.41 1.44 -12.61
C TRP A 182 -7.50 0.46 -13.77
N LEU A 183 -8.50 0.62 -14.67
CA LEU A 183 -8.54 -0.15 -15.92
C LEU A 183 -7.51 0.41 -16.93
N GLY A 184 -7.16 -0.42 -17.93
CA GLY A 184 -6.29 -0.01 -19.02
C GLY A 184 -4.80 -0.13 -18.71
N GLU A 185 -3.97 0.58 -19.46
CA GLU A 185 -2.51 0.42 -19.51
C GLU A 185 -1.75 1.71 -19.13
N ALA A 186 -2.40 2.61 -18.40
CA ALA A 186 -1.83 3.90 -17.99
C ALA A 186 -1.35 4.80 -19.14
N ARG A 187 -2.05 4.76 -20.29
CA ARG A 187 -1.66 5.48 -21.51
C ARG A 187 -2.21 6.89 -21.60
N ASN A 188 -3.17 7.23 -20.75
CA ASN A 188 -3.85 8.51 -20.75
C ASN A 188 -4.37 8.86 -19.34
N GLU A 189 -4.85 10.09 -19.17
CA GLU A 189 -5.28 10.63 -17.87
C GLU A 189 -6.38 9.83 -17.13
N LYS A 190 -7.12 8.99 -17.85
CA LYS A 190 -8.20 8.16 -17.31
C LYS A 190 -7.73 6.79 -16.85
N GLU A 191 -6.49 6.45 -17.10
CA GLU A 191 -5.90 5.14 -16.81
C GLU A 191 -4.72 5.33 -15.85
N TRP A 192 -4.89 5.04 -14.58
CA TRP A 192 -3.85 5.25 -13.59
C TRP A 192 -2.73 4.21 -13.66
N ARG A 193 -1.50 4.66 -13.45
CA ARG A 193 -0.34 3.78 -13.36
C ARG A 193 -0.21 3.23 -11.95
N ASP A 194 -0.38 1.93 -11.77
CA ASP A 194 -0.24 1.28 -10.47
C ASP A 194 0.52 -0.04 -10.55
N THR A 195 1.04 -0.51 -9.44
CA THR A 195 1.73 -1.80 -9.30
C THR A 195 1.14 -2.57 -8.14
N ASN A 196 0.74 -3.80 -8.43
CA ASN A 196 0.15 -4.70 -7.46
C ASN A 196 0.86 -6.05 -7.51
N ALA A 197 0.76 -6.79 -6.41
CA ALA A 197 1.31 -8.12 -6.26
C ALA A 197 0.23 -9.15 -5.98
N ARG A 198 0.24 -10.23 -6.73
CA ARG A 198 -0.39 -11.48 -6.34
C ARG A 198 0.66 -12.32 -5.65
N VAL A 199 0.42 -12.74 -4.43
CA VAL A 199 1.34 -13.57 -3.65
C VAL A 199 0.66 -14.85 -3.18
N GLU A 200 1.41 -15.94 -3.19
CA GLU A 200 1.03 -17.21 -2.58
C GLU A 200 2.17 -17.69 -1.67
N GLY A 201 1.83 -18.52 -0.69
CA GLY A 201 2.75 -19.03 0.30
C GLY A 201 2.45 -18.55 1.72
N PRO A 202 3.31 -18.85 2.70
CA PRO A 202 3.03 -18.60 4.12
C PRO A 202 2.80 -17.14 4.50
N VAL A 203 3.29 -16.17 3.73
CA VAL A 203 3.05 -14.75 3.98
C VAL A 203 1.56 -14.38 3.88
N VAL A 204 0.75 -15.17 3.17
CA VAL A 204 -0.70 -14.95 3.04
C VAL A 204 -1.38 -14.96 4.40
N ALA A 205 -0.87 -15.73 5.38
CA ALA A 205 -1.40 -15.71 6.74
C ALA A 205 -1.29 -14.33 7.40
N GLN A 206 -0.25 -13.57 7.08
CA GLN A 206 -0.07 -12.22 7.64
C GLN A 206 -1.01 -11.20 6.96
N LEU A 207 -1.29 -11.35 5.66
CA LEU A 207 -2.32 -10.55 4.98
C LEU A 207 -3.72 -10.90 5.50
N GLN A 208 -4.00 -12.19 5.70
CA GLN A 208 -5.25 -12.66 6.29
C GLN A 208 -5.43 -12.13 7.73
N GLN A 209 -4.36 -12.08 8.53
CA GLN A 209 -4.38 -11.49 9.86
C GLN A 209 -4.71 -10.00 9.80
N ALA A 210 -4.10 -9.25 8.87
CA ALA A 210 -4.38 -7.82 8.69
C ALA A 210 -5.84 -7.56 8.30
N PHE A 211 -6.44 -8.43 7.47
CA PHE A 211 -7.88 -8.39 7.22
C PHE A 211 -8.68 -8.70 8.48
N ALA A 212 -8.30 -9.75 9.21
CA ALA A 212 -8.99 -10.21 10.42
C ALA A 212 -9.02 -9.15 11.53
N GLU A 213 -7.96 -8.34 11.68
CA GLU A 213 -7.93 -7.21 12.62
C GLU A 213 -9.05 -6.21 12.32
N ASN A 214 -9.17 -5.78 11.06
CA ASN A 214 -10.23 -4.84 10.65
C ASN A 214 -11.62 -5.47 10.70
N TRP A 215 -11.73 -6.77 10.37
CA TRP A 215 -12.98 -7.51 10.48
C TRP A 215 -13.46 -7.59 11.92
N GLN A 216 -12.58 -7.99 12.84
CA GLN A 216 -12.89 -8.09 14.27
C GLN A 216 -13.29 -6.74 14.86
N GLU A 217 -12.60 -5.65 14.51
CA GLU A 217 -12.96 -4.30 14.94
C GLU A 217 -14.38 -3.93 14.48
N SER A 218 -14.74 -4.29 13.24
CA SER A 218 -16.01 -3.91 12.62
C SER A 218 -17.20 -4.76 13.08
N THR A 219 -16.95 -6.01 13.48
CA THR A 219 -18.02 -7.00 13.71
C THR A 219 -18.02 -7.61 15.11
N GLY A 220 -16.86 -7.60 15.81
CA GLY A 220 -16.66 -8.38 17.04
C GLY A 220 -16.42 -9.88 16.80
N GLU A 221 -16.35 -10.34 15.53
CA GLU A 221 -16.26 -11.75 15.18
C GLU A 221 -14.82 -12.15 14.80
N LEU A 222 -14.45 -13.39 15.13
CA LEU A 222 -13.23 -14.01 14.64
C LEU A 222 -13.49 -14.73 13.33
N LEU A 223 -12.51 -14.75 12.44
CA LEU A 223 -12.56 -15.60 11.26
C LEU A 223 -12.41 -17.08 11.67
N PRO A 224 -13.06 -18.00 10.92
CA PRO A 224 -12.81 -19.42 11.09
C PRO A 224 -11.34 -19.78 10.92
N SER A 225 -10.84 -20.73 11.72
CA SER A 225 -9.44 -21.19 11.61
C SER A 225 -9.12 -21.77 10.23
N SER A 226 -10.12 -22.29 9.53
CA SER A 226 -10.02 -22.79 8.15
C SER A 226 -9.68 -21.72 7.12
N ASP A 227 -9.91 -20.43 7.43
CA ASP A 227 -9.56 -19.32 6.55
C ASP A 227 -8.05 -18.97 6.61
N PHE A 228 -7.33 -19.54 7.57
CA PHE A 228 -5.90 -19.38 7.65
C PHE A 228 -5.16 -20.57 7.03
N PRO A 229 -4.03 -20.35 6.33
CA PRO A 229 -3.19 -21.44 5.86
C PRO A 229 -2.69 -22.25 7.06
N ALA A 230 -2.41 -23.54 6.85
CA ALA A 230 -1.80 -24.36 7.87
C ALA A 230 -0.46 -23.71 8.30
N LEU A 231 -0.42 -23.25 9.55
CA LEU A 231 0.81 -22.75 10.15
C LEU A 231 1.71 -23.94 10.44
N GLY A 232 2.96 -23.88 9.98
CA GLY A 232 3.96 -24.91 10.29
C GLY A 232 4.16 -25.05 11.81
N ASN A 233 4.57 -26.24 12.24
CA ASN A 233 4.77 -26.55 13.67
C ASN A 233 5.92 -25.78 14.33
N SER A 234 6.77 -25.10 13.55
CA SER A 234 7.88 -24.30 14.05
C SER A 234 8.01 -22.99 13.25
N GLU A 235 8.34 -21.91 13.97
CA GLU A 235 8.71 -20.68 13.30
C GLU A 235 10.07 -20.84 12.61
N PRO A 236 10.21 -20.48 11.30
CA PRO A 236 11.48 -20.56 10.61
C PRO A 236 12.51 -19.62 11.23
N SER A 237 13.77 -20.06 11.29
CA SER A 237 14.85 -19.23 11.81
C SER A 237 15.14 -18.05 10.89
N LEU A 238 15.23 -16.84 11.45
CA LEU A 238 15.65 -15.67 10.69
C LEU A 238 17.13 -15.74 10.23
N ASP A 239 17.91 -16.71 10.72
CA ASP A 239 19.27 -16.94 10.26
C ASP A 239 19.34 -17.64 8.89
N GLU A 240 18.19 -18.11 8.36
CA GLU A 240 18.10 -18.83 7.09
C GLU A 240 17.49 -18.00 5.96
N VAL A 241 17.26 -16.71 6.18
CA VAL A 241 16.58 -15.84 5.19
C VAL A 241 17.35 -15.76 3.87
N ARG A 242 16.63 -15.98 2.77
CA ARG A 242 17.11 -15.99 1.38
C ARG A 242 15.94 -15.70 0.40
N ASP A 243 16.14 -15.95 -0.89
CA ASP A 243 15.11 -15.76 -1.92
C ASP A 243 13.77 -16.44 -1.58
N GLY A 244 12.67 -15.73 -1.87
CA GLY A 244 11.31 -16.17 -1.59
C GLY A 244 10.88 -15.98 -0.12
N TRP A 245 11.65 -15.28 0.69
CA TRP A 245 11.26 -14.91 2.04
C TRP A 245 10.52 -13.56 2.02
N GLY A 246 9.39 -13.49 2.70
CA GLY A 246 8.57 -12.28 2.75
C GLY A 246 7.89 -12.07 4.07
N GLY A 247 7.48 -10.83 4.30
CA GLY A 247 6.68 -10.41 5.43
C GLY A 247 5.68 -9.34 5.01
N PHE A 248 4.51 -9.35 5.62
CA PHE A 248 3.52 -8.31 5.41
C PHE A 248 3.42 -7.42 6.65
N VAL A 249 3.69 -6.14 6.47
CA VAL A 249 3.64 -5.14 7.54
C VAL A 249 2.29 -4.46 7.54
N ALA A 250 1.45 -4.80 8.49
CA ALA A 250 0.24 -4.07 8.80
C ALA A 250 0.56 -2.93 9.77
N SER A 251 0.27 -1.70 9.37
CA SER A 251 0.38 -0.50 10.18
C SER A 251 -0.99 -0.03 10.60
N THR A 252 -1.14 0.29 11.88
CA THR A 252 -2.32 0.96 12.41
C THR A 252 -2.01 2.42 12.67
N ALA A 253 -3.03 3.26 12.63
CA ALA A 253 -2.89 4.67 12.96
C ALA A 253 -2.32 4.84 14.38
N SER A 254 -1.36 5.75 14.50
CA SER A 254 -0.77 6.14 15.79
C SER A 254 -0.36 7.60 15.74
N PRO A 255 -0.72 8.39 16.75
CA PRO A 255 -0.35 9.81 16.77
C PRO A 255 1.15 10.05 16.98
N GLU A 256 1.93 9.03 17.31
CA GLU A 256 3.34 9.19 17.65
C GLU A 256 4.28 8.64 16.58
N LEU A 257 4.16 7.35 16.27
CA LEU A 257 5.06 6.68 15.35
C LEU A 257 4.44 5.38 14.85
N THR A 258 4.13 5.32 13.57
CA THR A 258 3.52 4.16 12.93
C THR A 258 4.56 3.14 12.45
N ARG A 259 4.10 1.89 12.23
CA ARG A 259 4.92 0.89 11.52
C ARG A 259 5.18 1.31 10.07
N ALA A 260 4.27 2.06 9.44
CA ALA A 260 4.45 2.59 8.09
C ALA A 260 5.68 3.49 7.98
N GLU A 261 5.84 4.46 8.89
CA GLU A 261 7.01 5.33 8.91
C GLU A 261 8.29 4.55 9.25
N ARG A 262 8.25 3.68 10.27
CA ARG A 262 9.39 2.84 10.66
C ARG A 262 9.87 1.96 9.50
N LEU A 263 8.94 1.30 8.81
CA LEU A 263 9.24 0.46 7.65
C LEU A 263 9.89 1.25 6.53
N THR A 264 9.33 2.43 6.21
CA THR A 264 9.86 3.29 5.16
C THR A 264 11.31 3.69 5.44
N GLN A 265 11.60 4.12 6.67
CA GLN A 265 12.97 4.48 7.06
C GLN A 265 13.92 3.27 7.06
N LEU A 266 13.43 2.10 7.50
CA LEU A 266 14.21 0.84 7.48
C LEU A 266 14.63 0.47 6.05
N MET A 267 13.68 0.50 5.12
CA MET A 267 13.95 0.17 3.70
C MET A 267 14.96 1.15 3.09
N VAL A 268 14.85 2.45 3.39
CA VAL A 268 15.84 3.45 2.93
C VAL A 268 17.23 3.14 3.49
N ARG A 269 17.33 2.82 4.79
CA ARG A 269 18.60 2.47 5.44
C ARG A 269 19.22 1.16 4.93
N ALA A 270 18.42 0.24 4.43
CA ALA A 270 18.91 -1.04 3.90
C ALA A 270 19.68 -0.88 2.57
N ALA A 271 19.46 0.19 1.82
CA ALA A 271 20.08 0.40 0.51
C ALA A 271 21.61 0.59 0.61
N ARG A 272 22.36 -0.08 -0.27
CA ARG A 272 23.83 0.02 -0.38
C ARG A 272 24.29 0.47 -1.76
N LYS A 273 23.57 0.10 -2.82
CA LYS A 273 23.90 0.38 -4.22
C LYS A 273 22.86 1.24 -4.89
N ARG A 274 21.58 0.87 -4.73
CA ARG A 274 20.45 1.59 -5.34
C ARG A 274 19.21 1.57 -4.47
N LEU A 275 18.46 2.64 -4.57
CA LEU A 275 17.15 2.81 -3.95
C LEU A 275 16.23 3.48 -4.97
N TRP A 276 15.30 2.71 -5.57
CA TRP A 276 14.38 3.22 -6.55
C TRP A 276 12.97 3.19 -6.00
N ILE A 277 12.31 4.34 -6.02
CA ILE A 277 11.04 4.60 -5.36
C ILE A 277 10.04 5.09 -6.40
N ALA A 278 8.92 4.38 -6.60
CA ALA A 278 7.74 4.94 -7.26
C ALA A 278 6.69 5.25 -6.19
N GLN A 279 6.21 6.50 -6.17
CA GLN A 279 5.38 6.98 -5.06
C GLN A 279 4.32 7.96 -5.52
N SER A 280 3.05 7.69 -5.18
CA SER A 280 1.89 8.48 -5.63
C SER A 280 1.80 9.86 -4.98
N TYR A 281 2.02 9.94 -3.66
CA TYR A 281 2.01 11.21 -2.91
C TYR A 281 3.34 11.37 -2.21
N PHE A 282 4.30 11.96 -2.93
CA PHE A 282 5.66 12.11 -2.46
C PHE A 282 5.84 13.46 -1.73
N THR A 283 5.36 13.51 -0.50
CA THR A 283 5.53 14.66 0.41
C THR A 283 6.21 14.20 1.71
N PRO A 284 7.45 13.66 1.61
CA PRO A 284 8.15 13.06 2.73
C PRO A 284 8.39 14.08 3.85
N ASN A 285 8.35 13.61 5.10
CA ASN A 285 8.71 14.40 6.27
C ASN A 285 10.23 14.63 6.37
N GLU A 286 10.65 15.55 7.23
CA GLU A 286 12.07 15.92 7.39
C GLU A 286 12.99 14.71 7.68
N PRO A 287 12.66 13.76 8.58
CA PRO A 287 13.49 12.58 8.78
C PRO A 287 13.71 11.74 7.52
N LEU A 288 12.65 11.53 6.72
CA LEU A 288 12.77 10.77 5.49
C LEU A 288 13.56 11.51 4.42
N ILE A 289 13.39 12.83 4.29
CA ILE A 289 14.24 13.67 3.42
C ILE A 289 15.71 13.55 3.82
N ALA A 290 16.01 13.66 5.12
CA ALA A 290 17.37 13.56 5.63
C ALA A 290 17.99 12.19 5.31
N LEU A 291 17.24 11.09 5.46
CA LEU A 291 17.70 9.75 5.10
C LEU A 291 17.99 9.58 3.61
N LEU A 292 17.12 10.09 2.73
CA LEU A 292 17.33 10.05 1.28
C LEU A 292 18.56 10.85 0.86
N VAL A 293 18.77 12.02 1.47
CA VAL A 293 19.96 12.87 1.27
C VAL A 293 21.23 12.12 1.71
N GLU A 294 21.19 11.49 2.89
CA GLU A 294 22.33 10.74 3.41
C GLU A 294 22.70 9.57 2.51
N GLN A 295 21.73 8.78 2.05
CA GLN A 295 21.96 7.66 1.14
C GLN A 295 22.55 8.13 -0.21
N ALA A 296 22.02 9.20 -0.78
CA ALA A 296 22.54 9.73 -2.04
C ALA A 296 23.99 10.23 -1.88
N ARG A 297 24.30 10.94 -0.78
CA ARG A 297 25.68 11.38 -0.47
C ARG A 297 26.62 10.24 -0.17
N ALA A 298 26.14 9.12 0.33
CA ALA A 298 26.91 7.88 0.53
C ALA A 298 27.17 7.12 -0.79
N GLY A 299 26.67 7.61 -1.93
CA GLY A 299 26.89 7.03 -3.25
C GLY A 299 25.83 6.01 -3.70
N VAL A 300 24.73 5.87 -2.96
CA VAL A 300 23.59 5.06 -3.38
C VAL A 300 22.87 5.74 -4.57
N ASP A 301 22.58 5.00 -5.63
CA ASP A 301 21.76 5.49 -6.77
C ASP A 301 20.31 5.64 -6.30
N VAL A 302 19.96 6.81 -5.77
CA VAL A 302 18.60 7.12 -5.29
C VAL A 302 17.79 7.74 -6.41
N ARG A 303 16.71 7.03 -6.82
CA ARG A 303 15.76 7.50 -7.85
C ARG A 303 14.35 7.57 -7.30
N VAL A 304 13.66 8.65 -7.63
CA VAL A 304 12.24 8.86 -7.28
C VAL A 304 11.44 9.07 -8.57
N LEU A 305 10.39 8.29 -8.73
CA LEU A 305 9.37 8.47 -9.77
C LEU A 305 8.06 8.86 -9.09
N ALA A 306 7.58 10.04 -9.36
CA ALA A 306 6.39 10.63 -8.74
C ALA A 306 5.40 11.11 -9.81
N PRO A 307 4.14 11.42 -9.47
CA PRO A 307 3.20 12.01 -10.42
C PRO A 307 3.69 13.37 -10.92
N GLY A 308 3.45 13.62 -12.19
CA GLY A 308 3.59 14.94 -12.79
C GLY A 308 2.31 15.79 -12.65
N ASP A 309 2.01 16.56 -13.70
CA ASP A 309 0.84 17.45 -13.72
C ASP A 309 -0.52 16.71 -13.77
N LYS A 310 -0.53 15.39 -13.99
CA LYS A 310 -1.72 14.53 -14.00
C LYS A 310 -2.10 13.99 -12.61
N ASN A 311 -1.53 14.56 -11.55
CA ASN A 311 -1.91 14.23 -10.18
C ASN A 311 -3.37 14.63 -9.92
N ASP A 312 -4.14 13.76 -9.27
CA ASP A 312 -5.53 13.98 -8.85
C ASP A 312 -5.68 15.10 -7.81
N HIS A 313 -4.59 15.38 -7.06
CA HIS A 313 -4.51 16.44 -6.05
C HIS A 313 -3.42 17.48 -6.39
N LYS A 314 -3.82 18.60 -7.01
CA LYS A 314 -2.89 19.66 -7.42
C LYS A 314 -2.09 20.28 -6.27
N SER A 315 -2.67 20.37 -5.06
CA SER A 315 -1.96 20.84 -3.86
C SER A 315 -0.81 19.91 -3.47
N ILE A 316 -0.98 18.60 -3.62
CA ILE A 316 0.07 17.60 -3.35
C ILE A 316 1.24 17.79 -4.34
N THR A 317 0.97 18.06 -5.61
CA THR A 317 2.03 18.33 -6.59
C THR A 317 2.89 19.54 -6.20
N LEU A 318 2.30 20.59 -5.63
CA LEU A 318 3.05 21.75 -5.15
C LEU A 318 3.95 21.40 -3.95
N LEU A 319 3.40 20.68 -2.97
CA LEU A 319 4.16 20.24 -1.79
C LEU A 319 5.28 19.26 -2.19
N GLN A 320 5.00 18.33 -3.08
CA GLN A 320 5.98 17.41 -3.65
C GLN A 320 7.16 18.16 -4.27
N ARG A 321 6.89 19.13 -5.15
CA ARG A 321 7.92 19.93 -5.83
C ARG A 321 8.72 20.81 -4.88
N ALA A 322 8.15 21.21 -3.74
CA ALA A 322 8.87 21.97 -2.71
C ALA A 322 10.04 21.17 -2.07
N THR A 323 9.96 19.83 -2.07
CA THR A 323 11.03 18.97 -1.52
C THR A 323 12.19 18.74 -2.50
N TYR A 324 11.99 19.01 -3.80
CA TYR A 324 12.93 18.60 -4.85
C TYR A 324 14.29 19.28 -4.77
N SER A 325 14.34 20.56 -4.43
CA SER A 325 15.61 21.29 -4.41
C SER A 325 16.62 20.66 -3.45
N THR A 326 16.19 20.27 -2.25
CA THR A 326 17.04 19.63 -1.24
C THR A 326 17.52 18.25 -1.71
N LEU A 327 16.63 17.45 -2.30
CA LEU A 327 16.95 16.11 -2.77
C LEU A 327 17.88 16.14 -3.99
N LEU A 328 17.60 16.99 -4.98
CA LEU A 328 18.42 17.15 -6.18
C LEU A 328 19.84 17.65 -5.83
N ALA A 329 19.96 18.61 -4.90
CA ALA A 329 21.25 19.10 -4.42
C ALA A 329 22.11 18.03 -3.75
N ALA A 330 21.49 16.96 -3.24
CA ALA A 330 22.18 15.82 -2.65
C ALA A 330 22.52 14.70 -3.67
N GLY A 331 22.09 14.82 -4.93
CA GLY A 331 22.30 13.82 -5.97
C GLY A 331 21.16 12.83 -6.15
N VAL A 332 20.04 12.98 -5.46
CA VAL A 332 18.82 12.20 -5.73
C VAL A 332 18.32 12.57 -7.12
N ARG A 333 18.00 11.58 -7.93
CA ARG A 333 17.42 11.79 -9.25
C ARG A 333 15.90 11.65 -9.17
N ILE A 334 15.17 12.58 -9.78
CA ILE A 334 13.71 12.67 -9.68
C ILE A 334 13.10 12.72 -11.09
N TRP A 335 12.05 11.93 -11.29
CA TRP A 335 11.23 11.96 -12.51
C TRP A 335 9.78 12.18 -12.17
N GLU A 336 9.09 12.89 -13.06
CA GLU A 336 7.63 13.06 -13.02
C GLU A 336 6.99 12.28 -14.18
N TYR A 337 6.13 11.31 -13.85
CA TYR A 337 5.36 10.51 -14.79
C TYR A 337 4.37 11.40 -15.55
N GLN A 338 4.31 11.29 -16.89
CA GLN A 338 3.58 12.23 -17.71
C GLN A 338 2.21 11.75 -18.20
N PRO A 339 2.00 10.45 -18.54
CA PRO A 339 0.76 10.03 -19.22
C PRO A 339 -0.48 10.12 -18.34
N SER A 340 -0.36 9.79 -17.07
CA SER A 340 -1.48 9.65 -16.14
C SER A 340 -1.06 9.89 -14.68
N MET A 341 -1.98 9.67 -13.74
CA MET A 341 -1.66 9.60 -12.31
C MET A 341 -0.75 8.39 -12.05
N MET A 342 0.44 8.61 -11.50
CA MET A 342 1.29 7.56 -10.93
C MET A 342 0.76 7.23 -9.53
N HIS A 343 0.13 6.07 -9.38
CA HIS A 343 -0.46 5.66 -8.10
C HIS A 343 0.28 4.52 -7.40
N ALA A 344 1.35 3.99 -7.98
CA ALA A 344 2.16 2.95 -7.35
C ALA A 344 2.82 3.42 -6.06
N LYS A 345 2.99 2.51 -5.11
CA LYS A 345 3.77 2.67 -3.88
C LYS A 345 4.72 1.48 -3.80
N THR A 346 5.89 1.66 -4.43
CA THR A 346 6.89 0.60 -4.54
C THR A 346 8.27 1.10 -4.17
N MET A 347 9.10 0.19 -3.69
CA MET A 347 10.50 0.45 -3.40
C MET A 347 11.34 -0.76 -3.83
N LEU A 348 12.38 -0.50 -4.62
CA LEU A 348 13.41 -1.48 -4.96
C LEU A 348 14.69 -1.11 -4.23
N VAL A 349 15.19 -2.02 -3.42
CA VAL A 349 16.44 -1.87 -2.67
C VAL A 349 17.45 -2.89 -3.16
N ASP A 350 18.53 -2.38 -3.69
CA ASP A 350 19.60 -3.15 -4.33
C ASP A 350 19.05 -4.10 -5.41
N ASP A 351 19.38 -5.38 -5.38
CA ASP A 351 19.00 -6.37 -6.39
C ASP A 351 18.06 -7.47 -5.85
N ARG A 352 17.54 -7.31 -4.64
CA ARG A 352 16.82 -8.39 -3.95
C ARG A 352 15.60 -7.97 -3.15
N LEU A 353 15.61 -6.80 -2.50
CA LEU A 353 14.47 -6.39 -1.66
C LEU A 353 13.48 -5.56 -2.45
N VAL A 354 12.22 -5.94 -2.38
CA VAL A 354 11.10 -5.18 -2.93
C VAL A 354 10.07 -4.89 -1.85
N LEU A 355 9.46 -3.72 -1.95
CA LEU A 355 8.27 -3.34 -1.18
C LEU A 355 7.18 -2.94 -2.15
N VAL A 356 5.96 -3.43 -1.92
CA VAL A 356 4.74 -3.01 -2.62
C VAL A 356 3.59 -2.95 -1.63
N GLY A 357 2.80 -1.89 -1.68
CA GLY A 357 1.68 -1.75 -0.75
C GLY A 357 0.89 -0.47 -0.91
N SER A 358 0.36 0.01 0.19
CA SER A 358 -0.52 1.16 0.23
C SER A 358 0.10 2.43 0.83
N ILE A 359 1.28 2.34 1.45
CA ILE A 359 1.93 3.45 2.18
C ILE A 359 2.32 4.57 1.23
N ASN A 360 1.72 5.75 1.39
CA ASN A 360 2.19 7.00 0.78
C ASN A 360 3.28 7.65 1.66
N TYR A 361 4.13 8.47 1.04
CA TYR A 361 5.10 9.25 1.79
C TYR A 361 4.53 10.61 2.16
N ASP A 362 3.46 10.58 2.95
CA ASP A 362 2.75 11.76 3.42
C ASP A 362 2.37 11.63 4.90
N ALA A 363 1.96 12.74 5.50
CA ALA A 363 1.58 12.79 6.90
C ALA A 363 0.35 11.95 7.24
N LEU A 364 -0.56 11.69 6.27
CA LEU A 364 -1.74 10.87 6.50
C LEU A 364 -1.36 9.41 6.69
N SER A 365 -0.59 8.84 5.75
CA SER A 365 -0.11 7.46 5.81
C SER A 365 0.80 7.22 7.02
N PHE A 366 1.58 8.22 7.41
CA PHE A 366 2.49 8.07 8.56
C PHE A 366 1.82 8.27 9.92
N ASN A 367 0.59 8.79 10.01
CA ASN A 367 -0.04 9.08 11.29
C ASN A 367 -1.49 8.56 11.43
N LEU A 368 -2.31 8.68 10.38
CA LEU A 368 -3.76 8.55 10.49
C LEU A 368 -4.36 7.38 9.70
N LEU A 369 -3.61 6.79 8.76
CA LEU A 369 -4.14 5.72 7.94
C LEU A 369 -3.65 4.34 8.42
N GLU A 370 -4.52 3.36 8.29
CA GLU A 370 -4.13 1.96 8.42
C GLU A 370 -3.60 1.48 7.08
N GLU A 371 -2.35 1.11 7.06
CA GLU A 371 -1.60 0.79 5.87
C GLU A 371 -1.18 -0.67 5.84
N GLY A 372 -0.83 -1.16 4.65
CA GLY A 372 -0.29 -2.50 4.47
C GLY A 372 0.76 -2.56 3.37
N SER A 373 1.89 -3.19 3.62
CA SER A 373 2.93 -3.38 2.62
C SER A 373 3.58 -4.76 2.71
N LEU A 374 3.70 -5.39 1.56
CA LEU A 374 4.47 -6.62 1.38
C LEU A 374 5.94 -6.25 1.18
N VAL A 375 6.80 -6.85 1.97
CA VAL A 375 8.26 -6.84 1.79
C VAL A 375 8.68 -8.24 1.38
N LEU A 376 9.42 -8.36 0.30
CA LEU A 376 9.91 -9.65 -0.19
C LEU A 376 11.40 -9.54 -0.52
N GLU A 377 12.18 -10.52 -0.07
CA GLU A 377 13.54 -10.73 -0.52
C GLU A 377 13.53 -11.80 -1.61
N ASP A 378 13.63 -11.37 -2.87
CA ASP A 378 13.59 -12.25 -4.03
C ASP A 378 14.19 -11.56 -5.25
N GLN A 379 15.15 -12.20 -5.89
CA GLN A 379 15.87 -11.62 -7.02
C GLN A 379 15.02 -11.55 -8.29
N GLU A 380 14.09 -12.49 -8.51
CA GLU A 380 13.19 -12.46 -9.67
C GLU A 380 12.16 -11.33 -9.53
N ALA A 381 11.59 -11.20 -8.34
CA ALA A 381 10.69 -10.09 -8.02
C ALA A 381 11.38 -8.73 -8.19
N ALA A 382 12.63 -8.61 -7.72
CA ALA A 382 13.42 -7.39 -7.85
C ALA A 382 13.69 -7.04 -9.33
N ARG A 383 14.07 -8.04 -10.16
CA ARG A 383 14.24 -7.83 -11.62
C ARG A 383 12.95 -7.40 -12.31
N GLY A 384 11.81 -7.97 -11.90
CA GLY A 384 10.51 -7.55 -12.41
C GLY A 384 10.20 -6.09 -12.08
N MET A 385 10.39 -5.69 -10.82
CA MET A 385 10.18 -4.29 -10.39
C MET A 385 11.15 -3.32 -11.07
N GLU A 386 12.42 -3.71 -11.24
CA GLU A 386 13.41 -2.94 -12.00
C GLU A 386 12.95 -2.68 -13.43
N ALA A 387 12.48 -3.72 -14.13
CA ALA A 387 12.01 -3.61 -15.50
C ALA A 387 10.82 -2.63 -15.61
N PHE A 388 9.86 -2.69 -14.68
CA PHE A 388 8.73 -1.76 -14.66
C PHE A 388 9.16 -0.33 -14.38
N PHE A 389 10.04 -0.13 -13.41
CA PHE A 389 10.55 1.20 -13.08
C PHE A 389 11.27 1.84 -14.27
N LEU A 390 12.13 1.08 -14.95
CA LEU A 390 12.86 1.56 -16.14
C LEU A 390 11.93 1.84 -17.31
N GLU A 391 10.87 1.04 -17.49
CA GLU A 391 9.84 1.30 -18.50
C GLU A 391 9.09 2.60 -18.20
N ASP A 392 8.67 2.79 -16.95
CA ASP A 392 7.99 4.00 -16.50
C ASP A 392 8.84 5.26 -16.72
N LEU A 393 10.17 5.18 -16.55
CA LEU A 393 11.08 6.30 -16.82
C LEU A 393 11.07 6.76 -18.28
N LYS A 394 10.77 5.89 -19.23
CA LYS A 394 10.66 6.27 -20.66
C LYS A 394 9.47 7.20 -20.90
N HIS A 395 8.48 7.15 -20.03
CA HIS A 395 7.27 7.98 -20.05
C HIS A 395 7.31 9.14 -19.06
N ALA A 396 8.43 9.34 -18.39
CA ALA A 396 8.60 10.34 -17.36
C ALA A 396 9.59 11.44 -17.77
N LYS A 397 9.41 12.62 -17.21
CA LYS A 397 10.31 13.76 -17.41
C LYS A 397 11.25 13.89 -16.20
N GLU A 398 12.55 13.83 -16.46
CA GLU A 398 13.54 14.05 -15.42
C GLU A 398 13.55 15.53 -14.97
N VAL A 399 13.45 15.74 -13.68
CA VAL A 399 13.53 17.05 -13.04
C VAL A 399 15.01 17.43 -12.92
N LYS A 400 15.37 18.60 -13.42
CA LYS A 400 16.75 19.12 -13.32
C LYS A 400 16.87 20.11 -12.18
N ALA A 401 18.01 20.10 -11.48
CA ALA A 401 18.37 21.18 -10.59
C ALA A 401 18.41 22.51 -11.36
N ARG A 402 17.79 23.53 -10.81
CA ARG A 402 17.83 24.90 -11.35
C ARG A 402 19.09 25.63 -10.91
#